data_96585fbcf8cf8b616859c51b78418939
#
_entry.id   96585fbcf8cf8b616859c51b78418939
#
_cell.length_a   1.000
_cell.length_b   1.000
_cell.length_c   1.000
_cell.angle_alpha   90.00
_cell.angle_beta   90.00
_cell.angle_gamma   90.00
#
_symmetry.space_group_name_H-M   'P 1'
#
loop_
_entity.id
_entity.type
_entity.pdbx_description
1 polymer ?
#
loop_
_entity_poly.entity_id
_entity_poly.type
_entity_poly.pdbx_seq_one_letter_code
_entity_poly.pdbx_strand_id
1 'polypeptide(L)'
;MTTLKTMALATAVSTLALAAGAETKIGMITTLSGGGAGLGVDVRDGFMLAMEQAGRDDIEVVIEDDQRKPESAVQIADQMIQSEKVDIMTGIIWSNLAMAVVPAATAQGVFYLSPNAGPSALAGKRCHENYFNVAWQNDNLHEAAGAYANDAGLKNSYILAPNYPAGKDALTGYKRMYQGDLAGETYTKLGQTDYAAEIAQIRASGADSVYFFLPGGMGISFLKQYADSGVDLPVVGPAFSFDQGILQAVGGAALGIKNTSQWNKDLDNPANTAFVTAFEQKYERLPSLYASQGYDTANLILSALDKASVDDKEAFRAALKAAEFDSVRGEFKFGDNHHPIQNIYVREVIQEGDVFTNKIIATGLENHADAYAAECKM
;
A
#
# COMPACT_ATOMS: atom_id res chain seq x y z
N MET A 1 -75.34 45.58 20.92
CA MET A 1 -74.65 45.12 19.72
C MET A 1 -73.15 45.16 19.95
N THR A 2 -72.57 44.02 20.30
CA THR A 2 -71.14 43.94 20.72
C THR A 2 -70.45 43.05 19.73
N THR A 3 -69.55 43.64 18.92
CA THR A 3 -68.75 42.95 17.91
C THR A 3 -67.52 42.33 18.54
N LEU A 4 -67.44 40.98 18.55
CA LEU A 4 -66.20 40.25 18.90
C LEU A 4 -65.25 40.33 17.67
N LYS A 5 -64.02 40.80 17.91
CA LYS A 5 -62.89 40.71 16.99
C LYS A 5 -62.12 39.43 17.32
N THR A 6 -62.16 38.47 16.40
CA THR A 6 -61.32 37.25 16.42
C THR A 6 -59.95 37.59 15.91
N MET A 7 -58.94 37.41 16.72
CA MET A 7 -57.52 37.56 16.39
C MET A 7 -56.96 36.19 16.01
N ALA A 8 -56.65 35.98 14.71
CA ALA A 8 -56.00 34.77 14.23
C ALA A 8 -54.49 34.86 14.49
N LEU A 9 -53.98 33.95 15.33
CA LEU A 9 -52.58 33.79 15.59
C LEU A 9 -51.98 32.87 14.49
N ALA A 10 -51.20 33.43 13.57
CA ALA A 10 -50.45 32.66 12.58
C ALA A 10 -49.14 32.14 13.19
N THR A 11 -49.09 30.86 13.50
CA THR A 11 -47.87 30.17 13.93
C THR A 11 -47.00 29.90 12.70
N ALA A 12 -45.90 30.62 12.54
CA ALA A 12 -44.90 30.33 11.52
C ALA A 12 -44.05 29.14 12.03
N VAL A 13 -44.26 27.98 11.41
CA VAL A 13 -43.38 26.82 11.57
C VAL A 13 -42.13 27.04 10.68
N SER A 14 -41.04 27.47 11.28
CA SER A 14 -39.73 27.49 10.61
C SER A 14 -39.22 26.06 10.50
N THR A 15 -39.35 25.45 9.34
CA THR A 15 -38.63 24.22 8.99
C THR A 15 -37.15 24.59 8.83
N LEU A 16 -36.33 24.28 9.83
CA LEU A 16 -34.90 24.16 9.62
C LEU A 16 -34.70 23.00 8.64
N ALA A 17 -34.42 23.30 7.39
CA ALA A 17 -33.81 22.33 6.51
C ALA A 17 -32.41 22.05 7.07
N LEU A 18 -32.20 20.88 7.70
CA LEU A 18 -30.87 20.32 7.83
C LEU A 18 -30.36 20.22 6.37
N ALA A 19 -29.33 21.00 6.06
CA ALA A 19 -28.55 20.71 4.87
C ALA A 19 -27.95 19.32 5.13
N ALA A 20 -28.51 18.29 4.47
CA ALA A 20 -27.79 17.03 4.31
C ALA A 20 -26.49 17.42 3.62
N GLY A 21 -25.37 17.34 4.31
CA GLY A 21 -24.06 17.44 3.68
C GLY A 21 -24.02 16.47 2.51
N ALA A 22 -23.42 16.86 1.40
CA ALA A 22 -23.27 15.95 0.28
C ALA A 22 -22.54 14.68 0.77
N GLU A 23 -23.11 13.52 0.52
CA GLU A 23 -22.52 12.24 0.88
C GLU A 23 -21.23 12.04 0.07
N THR A 24 -20.08 11.89 0.75
CA THR A 24 -18.82 11.60 0.06
C THR A 24 -18.77 10.13 -0.34
N LYS A 25 -18.52 9.86 -1.62
CA LYS A 25 -18.43 8.49 -2.13
C LYS A 25 -17.00 8.07 -2.41
N ILE A 26 -16.57 6.96 -1.80
CA ILE A 26 -15.24 6.38 -1.98
C ILE A 26 -15.38 5.05 -2.73
N GLY A 27 -14.73 4.95 -3.90
CA GLY A 27 -14.63 3.72 -4.67
C GLY A 27 -13.33 2.98 -4.35
N MET A 28 -13.43 1.78 -3.78
CA MET A 28 -12.29 0.89 -3.55
C MET A 28 -12.27 -0.21 -4.60
N ILE A 29 -11.27 -0.20 -5.47
CA ILE A 29 -11.00 -1.30 -6.41
C ILE A 29 -9.81 -2.08 -5.87
N THR A 30 -9.99 -3.33 -5.49
CA THR A 30 -8.89 -4.11 -4.93
C THR A 30 -9.00 -5.59 -5.28
N THR A 31 -7.89 -6.33 -5.17
CA THR A 31 -7.88 -7.76 -5.52
C THR A 31 -8.42 -8.58 -4.35
N LEU A 32 -9.63 -9.10 -4.47
CA LEU A 32 -10.29 -9.91 -3.42
C LEU A 32 -10.36 -11.40 -3.77
N SER A 33 -9.92 -11.78 -4.97
CA SER A 33 -9.92 -13.17 -5.43
C SER A 33 -8.61 -13.58 -6.09
N GLY A 34 -8.33 -14.90 -6.16
CA GLY A 34 -7.14 -15.45 -6.81
C GLY A 34 -5.86 -15.31 -5.98
N GLY A 35 -4.70 -15.47 -6.63
CA GLY A 35 -3.38 -15.59 -5.98
C GLY A 35 -2.84 -14.32 -5.30
N GLY A 36 -3.56 -13.24 -5.31
CA GLY A 36 -3.24 -11.98 -4.62
C GLY A 36 -4.31 -11.52 -3.65
N ALA A 37 -5.36 -12.31 -3.44
CA ALA A 37 -6.52 -11.94 -2.64
C ALA A 37 -6.17 -11.48 -1.22
N GLY A 38 -5.25 -12.19 -0.54
CA GLY A 38 -4.85 -11.83 0.82
C GLY A 38 -4.33 -10.39 0.95
N LEU A 39 -3.67 -9.86 -0.09
CA LEU A 39 -3.13 -8.51 -0.09
C LEU A 39 -4.26 -7.46 -0.13
N GLY A 40 -5.23 -7.65 -1.04
CA GLY A 40 -6.37 -6.75 -1.17
C GLY A 40 -7.36 -6.85 0.00
N VAL A 41 -7.56 -8.06 0.53
CA VAL A 41 -8.36 -8.28 1.76
C VAL A 41 -7.76 -7.49 2.92
N ASP A 42 -6.46 -7.52 3.11
CA ASP A 42 -5.79 -6.79 4.18
C ASP A 42 -5.90 -5.27 4.00
N VAL A 43 -5.71 -4.74 2.79
CA VAL A 43 -5.95 -3.31 2.51
C VAL A 43 -7.39 -2.92 2.85
N ARG A 44 -8.37 -3.71 2.38
CA ARG A 44 -9.78 -3.48 2.68
C ARG A 44 -10.06 -3.50 4.18
N ASP A 45 -9.58 -4.51 4.86
CA ASP A 45 -9.85 -4.70 6.29
C ASP A 45 -9.24 -3.56 7.14
N GLY A 46 -8.01 -3.14 6.82
CA GLY A 46 -7.41 -1.99 7.48
C GLY A 46 -8.17 -0.69 7.20
N PHE A 47 -8.56 -0.45 5.95
CA PHE A 47 -9.34 0.72 5.55
C PHE A 47 -10.70 0.75 6.25
N MET A 48 -11.44 -0.36 6.22
CA MET A 48 -12.76 -0.46 6.84
C MET A 48 -12.72 -0.40 8.36
N LEU A 49 -11.62 -0.84 9.00
CA LEU A 49 -11.42 -0.65 10.44
C LEU A 49 -11.39 0.84 10.81
N ALA A 50 -10.64 1.65 10.07
CA ALA A 50 -10.58 3.10 10.31
C ALA A 50 -11.93 3.78 10.05
N MET A 51 -12.63 3.42 8.96
CA MET A 51 -13.96 3.96 8.64
C MET A 51 -14.98 3.65 9.74
N GLU A 52 -14.98 2.42 10.25
CA GLU A 52 -15.86 2.02 11.35
C GLU A 52 -15.54 2.75 12.66
N GLN A 53 -14.25 2.93 12.98
CA GLN A 53 -13.83 3.69 14.16
C GLN A 53 -14.22 5.16 14.07
N ALA A 54 -14.22 5.75 12.88
CA ALA A 54 -14.66 7.13 12.65
C ALA A 54 -16.17 7.31 12.83
N GLY A 55 -16.97 6.26 12.56
CA GLY A 55 -18.43 6.30 12.76
C GLY A 55 -19.13 7.36 11.89
N ARG A 56 -18.59 7.67 10.70
CA ARG A 56 -19.13 8.66 9.75
C ARG A 56 -20.22 8.04 8.90
N ASP A 57 -21.44 8.55 8.98
CA ASP A 57 -22.61 8.15 8.21
C ASP A 57 -22.82 9.00 6.94
N ASP A 58 -22.00 10.01 6.73
CA ASP A 58 -21.91 10.87 5.55
C ASP A 58 -20.88 10.38 4.51
N ILE A 59 -20.31 9.19 4.70
CA ILE A 59 -19.35 8.57 3.78
C ILE A 59 -19.85 7.19 3.33
N GLU A 60 -20.02 7.03 2.02
CA GLU A 60 -20.30 5.72 1.40
C GLU A 60 -19.00 5.11 0.84
N VAL A 61 -18.73 3.82 1.10
CA VAL A 61 -17.60 3.07 0.53
C VAL A 61 -18.12 1.94 -0.34
N VAL A 62 -17.86 2.02 -1.64
CA VAL A 62 -18.20 0.97 -2.62
C VAL A 62 -16.93 0.15 -2.89
N ILE A 63 -17.01 -1.18 -2.76
CA ILE A 63 -15.84 -2.08 -2.87
C ILE A 63 -16.07 -3.10 -3.96
N GLU A 64 -15.11 -3.18 -4.92
CA GLU A 64 -15.17 -4.09 -6.06
C GLU A 64 -13.88 -4.88 -6.23
N ASP A 65 -14.01 -6.13 -6.70
CA ASP A 65 -12.91 -7.06 -6.96
C ASP A 65 -12.36 -6.91 -8.39
N ASP A 66 -11.14 -6.44 -8.53
CA ASP A 66 -10.45 -6.35 -9.83
C ASP A 66 -10.01 -7.71 -10.39
N GLN A 67 -10.07 -8.80 -9.61
CA GLN A 67 -9.64 -10.15 -9.96
C GLN A 67 -8.19 -10.20 -10.50
N ARG A 68 -7.38 -9.17 -10.19
CA ARG A 68 -6.04 -8.94 -10.73
C ARG A 68 -6.01 -8.80 -12.26
N LYS A 69 -7.09 -8.32 -12.87
CA LYS A 69 -7.23 -8.14 -14.32
C LYS A 69 -7.30 -6.64 -14.65
N PRO A 70 -6.37 -6.10 -15.46
CA PRO A 70 -6.42 -4.68 -15.86
C PRO A 70 -7.74 -4.27 -16.52
N GLU A 71 -8.30 -5.13 -17.37
CA GLU A 71 -9.57 -4.87 -18.07
C GLU A 71 -10.73 -4.74 -17.09
N SER A 72 -10.80 -5.62 -16.08
CA SER A 72 -11.83 -5.55 -15.02
C SER A 72 -11.65 -4.27 -14.19
N ALA A 73 -10.43 -3.94 -13.79
CA ALA A 73 -10.15 -2.73 -13.01
C ALA A 73 -10.56 -1.45 -13.76
N VAL A 74 -10.29 -1.37 -15.07
CA VAL A 74 -10.70 -0.22 -15.90
C VAL A 74 -12.22 -0.16 -16.02
N GLN A 75 -12.89 -1.28 -16.28
CA GLN A 75 -14.36 -1.32 -16.40
C GLN A 75 -15.03 -0.91 -15.09
N ILE A 76 -14.55 -1.39 -13.96
CA ILE A 76 -15.06 -1.03 -12.63
C ILE A 76 -14.81 0.47 -12.37
N ALA A 77 -13.62 0.98 -12.67
CA ALA A 77 -13.31 2.40 -12.51
C ALA A 77 -14.25 3.29 -13.34
N ASP A 78 -14.49 2.94 -14.60
CA ASP A 78 -15.43 3.67 -15.46
C ASP A 78 -16.85 3.66 -14.88
N GLN A 79 -17.32 2.52 -14.36
CA GLN A 79 -18.62 2.42 -13.69
C GLN A 79 -18.68 3.32 -12.46
N MET A 80 -17.70 3.24 -11.57
CA MET A 80 -17.63 4.04 -10.34
C MET A 80 -17.64 5.56 -10.66
N ILE A 81 -16.87 6.00 -11.66
CA ILE A 81 -16.80 7.40 -12.05
C ILE A 81 -18.07 7.86 -12.76
N GLN A 82 -18.56 7.10 -13.75
CA GLN A 82 -19.64 7.54 -14.63
C GLN A 82 -21.02 7.32 -14.04
N SER A 83 -21.24 6.22 -13.34
CA SER A 83 -22.55 5.81 -12.83
C SER A 83 -22.72 6.13 -11.35
N GLU A 84 -21.76 5.77 -10.53
CA GLU A 84 -21.85 5.90 -9.07
C GLU A 84 -21.39 7.28 -8.58
N LYS A 85 -20.63 8.01 -9.42
CA LYS A 85 -20.13 9.37 -9.14
C LYS A 85 -19.25 9.43 -7.90
N VAL A 86 -18.30 8.49 -7.80
CA VAL A 86 -17.33 8.51 -6.69
C VAL A 86 -16.43 9.74 -6.74
N ASP A 87 -16.15 10.31 -5.59
CA ASP A 87 -15.30 11.49 -5.41
C ASP A 87 -13.83 11.11 -5.26
N ILE A 88 -13.60 9.97 -4.59
CA ILE A 88 -12.29 9.44 -4.24
C ILE A 88 -12.21 7.99 -4.67
N MET A 89 -11.08 7.58 -5.24
CA MET A 89 -10.77 6.18 -5.54
C MET A 89 -9.54 5.71 -4.79
N THR A 90 -9.52 4.40 -4.45
CA THR A 90 -8.43 3.77 -3.72
C THR A 90 -8.35 2.27 -3.99
N GLY A 91 -7.40 1.55 -3.36
CA GLY A 91 -7.43 0.10 -3.19
C GLY A 91 -6.51 -0.71 -4.08
N ILE A 92 -6.12 -0.24 -5.26
CA ILE A 92 -5.37 -1.06 -6.24
C ILE A 92 -4.02 -1.53 -5.67
N ILE A 93 -3.81 -2.86 -5.74
CA ILE A 93 -2.59 -3.53 -5.28
C ILE A 93 -1.50 -3.53 -6.37
N TRP A 94 -1.85 -3.80 -7.63
CA TRP A 94 -0.90 -4.11 -8.69
C TRP A 94 -0.57 -2.89 -9.55
N SER A 95 0.72 -2.61 -9.74
CA SER A 95 1.16 -1.41 -10.47
C SER A 95 0.73 -1.37 -11.94
N ASN A 96 0.53 -2.52 -12.60
CA ASN A 96 -0.03 -2.53 -13.96
C ASN A 96 -1.50 -2.11 -13.99
N LEU A 97 -2.29 -2.44 -12.97
CA LEU A 97 -3.67 -1.99 -12.81
C LEU A 97 -3.71 -0.48 -12.46
N ALA A 98 -2.84 -0.03 -11.55
CA ALA A 98 -2.73 1.39 -11.22
C ALA A 98 -2.37 2.24 -12.43
N MET A 99 -1.42 1.77 -13.27
CA MET A 99 -1.05 2.44 -14.51
C MET A 99 -2.17 2.49 -15.55
N ALA A 100 -3.14 1.56 -15.49
CA ALA A 100 -4.30 1.56 -16.38
C ALA A 100 -5.42 2.48 -15.86
N VAL A 101 -5.65 2.55 -14.55
CA VAL A 101 -6.78 3.24 -13.93
C VAL A 101 -6.46 4.68 -13.51
N VAL A 102 -5.36 4.89 -12.77
CA VAL A 102 -5.08 6.18 -12.10
C VAL A 102 -5.07 7.37 -13.06
N PRO A 103 -4.37 7.32 -14.23
CA PRO A 103 -4.33 8.48 -15.12
C PRO A 103 -5.69 8.87 -15.69
N ALA A 104 -6.56 7.89 -15.94
CA ALA A 104 -7.90 8.15 -16.47
C ALA A 104 -8.84 8.71 -15.38
N ALA A 105 -8.75 8.21 -14.15
CA ALA A 105 -9.54 8.69 -13.01
C ALA A 105 -9.15 10.13 -12.63
N THR A 106 -7.86 10.40 -12.46
CA THR A 106 -7.38 11.73 -12.08
C THR A 106 -7.64 12.79 -13.15
N ALA A 107 -7.56 12.44 -14.45
CA ALA A 107 -7.92 13.33 -15.54
C ALA A 107 -9.42 13.72 -15.56
N GLN A 108 -10.29 12.92 -14.94
CA GLN A 108 -11.72 13.23 -14.74
C GLN A 108 -11.98 14.00 -13.42
N GLY A 109 -10.93 14.40 -12.71
CA GLY A 109 -11.03 15.19 -11.48
C GLY A 109 -11.31 14.37 -10.22
N VAL A 110 -11.25 13.04 -10.30
CA VAL A 110 -11.36 12.14 -9.14
C VAL A 110 -10.03 12.12 -8.40
N PHE A 111 -10.06 12.17 -7.08
CA PHE A 111 -8.87 11.95 -6.26
C PHE A 111 -8.54 10.46 -6.21
N TYR A 112 -7.27 10.12 -6.36
CA TYR A 112 -6.81 8.74 -6.20
C TYR A 112 -5.78 8.66 -5.08
N LEU A 113 -6.10 7.95 -4.00
CA LEU A 113 -5.18 7.68 -2.90
C LEU A 113 -4.73 6.22 -2.98
N SER A 114 -3.45 5.98 -3.28
CA SER A 114 -2.92 4.63 -3.40
C SER A 114 -2.47 4.07 -2.05
N PRO A 115 -3.09 2.99 -1.57
CA PRO A 115 -2.65 2.31 -0.35
C PRO A 115 -1.53 1.31 -0.61
N ASN A 116 -1.11 1.11 -1.87
CA ASN A 116 -0.10 0.12 -2.21
C ASN A 116 0.69 0.44 -3.48
N ALA A 117 0.08 0.38 -4.65
CA ALA A 117 0.78 0.52 -5.92
C ALA A 117 1.43 1.91 -6.07
N GLY A 118 2.76 1.95 -6.19
CA GLY A 118 3.54 3.19 -6.33
C GLY A 118 4.49 3.16 -7.53
N PRO A 119 4.01 2.92 -8.78
CA PRO A 119 4.89 2.82 -9.92
C PRO A 119 5.66 4.11 -10.17
N SER A 120 6.93 4.00 -10.54
CA SER A 120 7.86 5.11 -10.78
C SER A 120 7.32 6.16 -11.76
N ALA A 121 6.56 5.72 -12.76
CA ALA A 121 5.94 6.64 -13.71
C ALA A 121 4.94 7.61 -13.07
N LEU A 122 4.18 7.18 -12.07
CA LEU A 122 3.23 8.03 -11.34
C LEU A 122 3.91 8.93 -10.29
N ALA A 123 5.10 8.57 -9.83
CA ALA A 123 5.93 9.43 -8.99
C ALA A 123 6.64 10.53 -9.78
N GLY A 124 6.97 10.25 -11.06
CA GLY A 124 7.71 11.13 -11.95
C GLY A 124 6.85 11.72 -13.07
N LYS A 125 7.17 11.37 -14.32
CA LYS A 125 6.63 12.02 -15.56
C LYS A 125 5.10 11.96 -15.71
N ARG A 126 4.41 11.08 -15.04
CA ARG A 126 2.94 10.93 -15.07
C ARG A 126 2.30 11.25 -13.71
N CYS A 127 2.99 12.01 -12.87
CA CYS A 127 2.40 12.53 -11.64
C CYS A 127 1.18 13.40 -11.94
N HIS A 128 0.28 13.49 -10.99
CA HIS A 128 -0.94 14.29 -11.12
C HIS A 128 -1.33 14.86 -9.76
N GLU A 129 -1.78 16.09 -9.73
CA GLU A 129 -2.13 16.79 -8.49
C GLU A 129 -3.22 16.10 -7.65
N ASN A 130 -4.07 15.28 -8.25
CA ASN A 130 -5.09 14.49 -7.58
C ASN A 130 -4.63 13.05 -7.24
N TYR A 131 -3.36 12.71 -7.48
CA TYR A 131 -2.81 11.41 -7.10
C TYR A 131 -1.94 11.54 -5.86
N PHE A 132 -2.22 10.73 -4.86
CA PHE A 132 -1.45 10.62 -3.62
C PHE A 132 -1.08 9.16 -3.38
N ASN A 133 0.19 8.88 -3.17
CA ASN A 133 0.61 7.56 -2.74
C ASN A 133 0.81 7.57 -1.22
N VAL A 134 0.00 6.82 -0.50
CA VAL A 134 0.06 6.76 0.97
C VAL A 134 1.04 5.69 1.44
N ALA A 135 1.42 4.76 0.59
CA ALA A 135 2.24 3.60 0.94
C ALA A 135 3.76 3.87 0.77
N TRP A 136 4.22 3.90 -0.48
CA TRP A 136 5.63 4.06 -0.89
C TRP A 136 5.71 4.41 -2.38
N GLN A 137 6.86 4.85 -2.83
CA GLN A 137 7.23 4.68 -4.22
C GLN A 137 7.89 3.29 -4.37
N ASN A 138 7.60 2.58 -5.47
CA ASN A 138 7.97 1.16 -5.60
C ASN A 138 9.45 0.86 -5.31
N ASP A 139 10.38 1.73 -5.68
CA ASP A 139 11.81 1.49 -5.49
C ASP A 139 12.23 1.48 -4.01
N ASN A 140 11.52 2.21 -3.14
CA ASN A 140 12.03 2.58 -1.82
C ASN A 140 12.42 1.39 -0.92
N LEU A 141 11.57 0.36 -0.82
CA LEU A 141 11.89 -0.80 -0.01
C LEU A 141 13.05 -1.60 -0.61
N HIS A 142 13.17 -1.59 -1.93
CA HIS A 142 14.21 -2.28 -2.68
C HIS A 142 15.57 -1.55 -2.57
N GLU A 143 15.53 -0.21 -2.54
CA GLU A 143 16.71 0.62 -2.24
C GLU A 143 17.27 0.29 -0.85
N ALA A 144 16.41 0.20 0.15
CA ALA A 144 16.82 -0.20 1.50
C ALA A 144 17.38 -1.62 1.54
N ALA A 145 16.84 -2.55 0.74
CA ALA A 145 17.38 -3.91 0.63
C ALA A 145 18.77 -3.93 -0.02
N GLY A 146 19.01 -3.09 -1.05
CA GLY A 146 20.32 -2.93 -1.66
C GLY A 146 21.36 -2.32 -0.70
N ALA A 147 20.95 -1.29 0.07
CA ALA A 147 21.79 -0.71 1.11
C ALA A 147 22.14 -1.74 2.20
N TYR A 148 21.14 -2.47 2.70
CA TYR A 148 21.37 -3.53 3.68
C TYR A 148 22.29 -4.64 3.17
N ALA A 149 22.18 -5.02 1.89
CA ALA A 149 23.05 -6.04 1.30
C ALA A 149 24.53 -5.63 1.35
N ASN A 150 24.85 -4.33 1.16
CA ASN A 150 26.21 -3.81 1.34
C ASN A 150 26.68 -3.93 2.80
N ASP A 151 25.83 -3.50 3.75
CA ASP A 151 26.15 -3.52 5.17
C ASP A 151 26.36 -4.97 5.68
N ALA A 152 25.61 -5.91 5.10
CA ALA A 152 25.75 -7.35 5.37
C ALA A 152 26.96 -7.98 4.67
N GLY A 153 27.71 -7.23 3.84
CA GLY A 153 28.91 -7.70 3.15
C GLY A 153 28.64 -8.64 1.98
N LEU A 154 27.40 -8.62 1.43
CA LEU A 154 27.01 -9.39 0.26
C LEU A 154 27.59 -8.72 -0.99
N LYS A 155 28.35 -9.47 -1.81
CA LYS A 155 29.17 -8.89 -2.88
C LYS A 155 28.77 -9.30 -4.28
N ASN A 156 28.01 -10.37 -4.42
CA ASN A 156 27.66 -10.92 -5.74
C ASN A 156 26.23 -11.51 -5.70
N SER A 157 25.22 -10.66 -5.84
CA SER A 157 23.82 -11.06 -5.69
C SER A 157 23.23 -11.59 -6.99
N TYR A 158 22.42 -12.66 -6.90
CA TYR A 158 21.47 -13.04 -7.94
C TYR A 158 20.13 -12.36 -7.67
N ILE A 159 19.58 -11.59 -8.62
CA ILE A 159 18.37 -10.82 -8.43
C ILE A 159 17.22 -11.26 -9.33
N LEU A 160 15.99 -11.37 -8.78
CA LEU A 160 14.82 -11.74 -9.57
C LEU A 160 13.53 -11.04 -9.14
N ALA A 161 12.67 -10.76 -10.13
CA ALA A 161 11.35 -10.15 -9.93
C ALA A 161 10.39 -10.52 -11.06
N PRO A 162 9.06 -10.38 -10.92
CA PRO A 162 8.12 -10.58 -12.02
C PRO A 162 8.22 -9.47 -13.07
N ASN A 163 8.03 -9.81 -14.33
CA ASN A 163 8.10 -8.87 -15.46
C ASN A 163 6.82 -8.01 -15.56
N TYR A 164 6.73 -6.98 -14.73
CA TYR A 164 5.67 -5.98 -14.76
C TYR A 164 6.22 -4.67 -14.13
N PRO A 165 5.48 -3.52 -14.13
CA PRO A 165 6.05 -2.25 -13.68
C PRO A 165 6.74 -2.31 -12.31
N ALA A 166 6.07 -2.85 -11.27
CA ALA A 166 6.70 -2.92 -9.95
C ALA A 166 7.91 -3.87 -9.89
N GLY A 167 7.94 -4.95 -10.69
CA GLY A 167 9.11 -5.82 -10.75
C GLY A 167 10.33 -5.14 -11.39
N LYS A 168 10.10 -4.27 -12.37
CA LYS A 168 11.16 -3.45 -12.99
C LYS A 168 11.66 -2.38 -12.02
N ASP A 169 10.73 -1.68 -11.36
CA ASP A 169 11.05 -0.72 -10.32
C ASP A 169 11.85 -1.39 -9.18
N ALA A 170 11.46 -2.58 -8.76
CA ALA A 170 12.12 -3.35 -7.71
C ALA A 170 13.60 -3.61 -8.01
N LEU A 171 13.92 -4.18 -9.18
CA LEU A 171 15.31 -4.44 -9.52
C LEU A 171 16.10 -3.15 -9.80
N THR A 172 15.43 -2.10 -10.27
CA THR A 172 16.04 -0.77 -10.44
C THR A 172 16.38 -0.17 -9.09
N GLY A 173 15.47 -0.20 -8.11
CA GLY A 173 15.70 0.30 -6.75
C GLY A 173 16.83 -0.46 -6.04
N TYR A 174 16.81 -1.79 -6.09
CA TYR A 174 17.89 -2.58 -5.51
C TYR A 174 19.26 -2.20 -6.09
N LYS A 175 19.37 -2.17 -7.42
CA LYS A 175 20.62 -1.80 -8.13
C LYS A 175 21.07 -0.37 -7.87
N ARG A 176 20.17 0.55 -7.54
CA ARG A 176 20.52 1.95 -7.25
C ARG A 176 21.35 2.07 -5.98
N MET A 177 21.09 1.26 -4.96
CA MET A 177 21.79 1.30 -3.68
C MET A 177 22.81 0.18 -3.49
N TYR A 178 22.65 -0.94 -4.19
CA TYR A 178 23.59 -2.06 -4.10
C TYR A 178 24.90 -1.74 -4.84
N GLN A 179 26.05 -2.00 -4.16
CA GLN A 179 27.38 -1.67 -4.65
C GLN A 179 28.19 -2.91 -5.08
N GLY A 180 27.65 -4.11 -4.87
CA GLY A 180 28.29 -5.36 -5.28
C GLY A 180 28.03 -5.70 -6.75
N ASP A 181 28.57 -6.84 -7.18
CA ASP A 181 28.35 -7.40 -8.50
C ASP A 181 27.01 -8.14 -8.59
N LEU A 182 26.51 -8.34 -9.81
CA LEU A 182 25.33 -9.15 -10.07
C LEU A 182 25.73 -10.46 -10.73
N ALA A 183 25.55 -11.57 -10.02
CA ALA A 183 25.75 -12.92 -10.55
C ALA A 183 24.71 -13.29 -11.62
N GLY A 184 23.54 -12.62 -11.59
CA GLY A 184 22.48 -12.77 -12.57
C GLY A 184 21.28 -11.89 -12.27
N GLU A 185 20.48 -11.61 -13.32
CA GLU A 185 19.23 -10.86 -13.23
C GLU A 185 18.15 -11.61 -14.03
N THR A 186 17.02 -11.92 -13.39
CA THR A 186 15.93 -12.67 -14.03
C THR A 186 14.58 -12.01 -13.81
N TYR A 187 13.83 -11.83 -14.90
CA TYR A 187 12.42 -11.48 -14.85
C TYR A 187 11.55 -12.71 -15.08
N THR A 188 10.76 -13.07 -14.07
CA THR A 188 9.82 -14.20 -14.11
C THR A 188 8.46 -13.77 -14.68
N LYS A 189 7.60 -14.74 -15.00
CA LYS A 189 6.22 -14.43 -15.38
C LYS A 189 5.43 -13.94 -14.16
N LEU A 190 4.63 -12.90 -14.33
CA LEU A 190 3.70 -12.46 -13.27
C LEU A 190 2.67 -13.57 -12.96
N GLY A 191 2.66 -14.02 -11.70
CA GLY A 191 1.81 -15.13 -11.24
C GLY A 191 2.45 -16.52 -11.42
N GLN A 192 3.75 -16.60 -11.71
CA GLN A 192 4.50 -17.88 -11.76
C GLN A 192 4.45 -18.58 -10.38
N THR A 193 4.38 -19.91 -10.41
CA THR A 193 4.35 -20.76 -9.22
C THR A 193 5.38 -21.88 -9.21
N ASP A 194 6.09 -22.08 -10.31
CA ASP A 194 7.19 -23.04 -10.41
C ASP A 194 8.50 -22.27 -10.67
N TYR A 195 9.48 -22.43 -9.79
CA TYR A 195 10.76 -21.73 -9.78
C TYR A 195 11.97 -22.65 -9.90
N ALA A 196 11.76 -23.92 -10.29
CA ALA A 196 12.85 -24.89 -10.40
C ALA A 196 13.97 -24.43 -11.34
N ALA A 197 13.62 -23.78 -12.46
CA ALA A 197 14.58 -23.26 -13.43
C ALA A 197 15.41 -22.10 -12.85
N GLU A 198 14.75 -21.13 -12.19
CA GLU A 198 15.42 -19.99 -11.57
C GLU A 198 16.33 -20.43 -10.42
N ILE A 199 15.90 -21.37 -9.60
CA ILE A 199 16.70 -21.94 -8.50
C ILE A 199 17.93 -22.68 -9.04
N ALA A 200 17.80 -23.40 -10.18
CA ALA A 200 18.93 -24.03 -10.83
C ALA A 200 19.93 -22.99 -11.38
N GLN A 201 19.44 -21.87 -11.93
CA GLN A 201 20.29 -20.75 -12.38
C GLN A 201 21.01 -20.10 -11.19
N ILE A 202 20.32 -19.82 -10.08
CA ILE A 202 20.92 -19.31 -8.84
C ILE A 202 22.05 -20.20 -8.38
N ARG A 203 21.83 -21.52 -8.31
CA ARG A 203 22.86 -22.50 -7.90
C ARG A 203 24.10 -22.47 -8.80
N ALA A 204 23.90 -22.28 -10.11
CA ALA A 204 24.99 -22.29 -11.10
C ALA A 204 25.70 -20.94 -11.23
N SER A 205 25.15 -19.85 -10.70
CA SER A 205 25.59 -18.47 -10.97
C SER A 205 26.88 -18.06 -10.27
N GLY A 206 27.26 -18.75 -9.20
CA GLY A 206 28.35 -18.32 -8.32
C GLY A 206 27.97 -17.12 -7.42
N ALA A 207 26.68 -16.85 -7.25
CA ALA A 207 26.19 -15.84 -6.32
C ALA A 207 26.56 -16.16 -4.88
N ASP A 208 26.74 -15.14 -4.05
CA ASP A 208 26.87 -15.25 -2.59
C ASP A 208 25.59 -14.91 -1.84
N SER A 209 24.57 -14.43 -2.57
CA SER A 209 23.29 -14.03 -2.02
C SER A 209 22.18 -14.03 -3.08
N VAL A 210 20.94 -14.06 -2.62
CA VAL A 210 19.75 -13.94 -3.46
C VAL A 210 18.91 -12.77 -2.99
N TYR A 211 18.63 -11.86 -3.92
CA TYR A 211 17.60 -10.84 -3.73
C TYR A 211 16.38 -11.16 -4.59
N PHE A 212 15.17 -11.10 -4.02
CA PHE A 212 13.98 -11.28 -4.83
C PHE A 212 12.80 -10.41 -4.38
N PHE A 213 11.98 -10.04 -5.36
CA PHE A 213 10.66 -9.44 -5.17
C PHE A 213 9.61 -10.33 -5.81
N LEU A 214 8.85 -11.08 -5.02
CA LEU A 214 7.81 -12.01 -5.46
C LEU A 214 6.59 -11.90 -4.52
N PRO A 215 5.68 -10.92 -4.72
CA PRO A 215 4.57 -10.67 -3.80
C PRO A 215 3.51 -11.78 -3.83
N GLY A 216 2.89 -12.02 -2.66
CA GLY A 216 1.78 -12.96 -2.50
C GLY A 216 2.17 -14.41 -2.76
N GLY A 217 1.32 -15.14 -3.46
CA GLY A 217 1.53 -16.57 -3.74
C GLY A 217 2.81 -16.90 -4.50
N MET A 218 3.39 -15.95 -5.24
CA MET A 218 4.69 -16.11 -5.89
C MET A 218 5.81 -16.29 -4.86
N GLY A 219 5.83 -15.45 -3.82
CA GLY A 219 6.81 -15.53 -2.73
C GLY A 219 6.68 -16.83 -1.94
N ILE A 220 5.45 -17.24 -1.64
CA ILE A 220 5.19 -18.54 -0.96
C ILE A 220 5.78 -19.69 -1.77
N SER A 221 5.49 -19.74 -3.08
CA SER A 221 5.96 -20.80 -3.96
C SER A 221 7.49 -20.81 -4.08
N PHE A 222 8.11 -19.63 -4.26
CA PHE A 222 9.56 -19.53 -4.36
C PHE A 222 10.25 -19.97 -3.05
N LEU A 223 9.85 -19.42 -1.92
CA LEU A 223 10.50 -19.71 -0.63
C LEU A 223 10.44 -21.19 -0.26
N LYS A 224 9.30 -21.86 -0.49
CA LYS A 224 9.17 -23.29 -0.26
C LYS A 224 10.10 -24.10 -1.16
N GLN A 225 10.08 -23.84 -2.47
CA GLN A 225 10.95 -24.54 -3.43
C GLN A 225 12.44 -24.23 -3.19
N TYR A 226 12.75 -22.99 -2.78
CA TYR A 226 14.12 -22.61 -2.44
C TYR A 226 14.63 -23.37 -1.23
N ALA A 227 13.84 -23.45 -0.15
CA ALA A 227 14.20 -24.22 1.02
C ALA A 227 14.37 -25.72 0.72
N ASP A 228 13.48 -26.28 -0.09
CA ASP A 228 13.54 -27.72 -0.48
C ASP A 228 14.71 -28.02 -1.45
N SER A 229 15.25 -27.00 -2.11
CA SER A 229 16.29 -27.16 -3.13
C SER A 229 17.67 -27.53 -2.59
N GLY A 230 17.95 -27.23 -1.30
CA GLY A 230 19.28 -27.35 -0.70
C GLY A 230 20.27 -26.25 -1.14
N VAL A 231 19.82 -25.16 -1.77
CA VAL A 231 20.61 -23.94 -1.96
C VAL A 231 20.61 -23.20 -0.63
N ASP A 232 21.80 -22.93 -0.09
CA ASP A 232 22.00 -22.30 1.22
C ASP A 232 22.72 -20.94 1.05
N LEU A 233 22.13 -20.03 0.28
CA LEU A 233 22.62 -18.67 0.14
C LEU A 233 21.74 -17.72 0.96
N PRO A 234 22.32 -16.69 1.59
CA PRO A 234 21.57 -15.64 2.26
C PRO A 234 20.52 -15.03 1.32
N VAL A 235 19.32 -14.85 1.84
CA VAL A 235 18.21 -14.24 1.13
C VAL A 235 17.93 -12.85 1.72
N VAL A 236 17.78 -11.87 0.86
CA VAL A 236 17.29 -10.53 1.19
C VAL A 236 16.10 -10.21 0.29
N GLY A 237 15.10 -9.52 0.81
CA GLY A 237 13.96 -9.10 0.01
C GLY A 237 13.16 -7.97 0.67
N PRO A 238 12.18 -7.43 -0.03
CA PRO A 238 11.25 -6.47 0.54
C PRO A 238 10.12 -7.18 1.28
N ALA A 239 9.44 -6.47 2.13
CA ALA A 239 8.30 -6.94 2.91
C ALA A 239 7.23 -7.71 2.13
N PHE A 240 7.06 -7.43 0.86
CA PHE A 240 6.03 -8.03 0.01
C PHE A 240 6.07 -9.55 -0.11
N SER A 241 7.23 -10.14 0.14
CA SER A 241 7.45 -11.59 0.15
C SER A 241 7.56 -12.17 1.57
N PHE A 242 7.54 -11.30 2.58
CA PHE A 242 7.71 -11.64 4.00
C PHE A 242 6.64 -11.00 4.88
N ASP A 243 5.49 -10.70 4.29
CA ASP A 243 4.36 -10.15 5.00
C ASP A 243 3.69 -11.20 5.89
N GLN A 244 2.90 -10.76 6.88
CA GLN A 244 2.33 -11.61 7.92
C GLN A 244 1.55 -12.81 7.36
N GLY A 245 0.71 -12.58 6.34
CA GLY A 245 -0.05 -13.65 5.70
C GLY A 245 0.82 -14.65 4.93
N ILE A 246 1.95 -14.21 4.37
CA ILE A 246 2.91 -15.05 3.65
C ILE A 246 3.70 -15.91 4.63
N LEU A 247 4.16 -15.32 5.74
CA LEU A 247 4.96 -16.04 6.74
C LEU A 247 4.23 -17.24 7.33
N GLN A 248 2.92 -17.13 7.58
CA GLN A 248 2.13 -18.26 8.05
C GLN A 248 2.11 -19.42 7.03
N ALA A 249 2.09 -19.11 5.74
CA ALA A 249 2.08 -20.12 4.68
C ALA A 249 3.46 -20.74 4.41
N VAL A 250 4.54 -19.99 4.64
CA VAL A 250 5.94 -20.43 4.41
C VAL A 250 6.49 -21.16 5.64
N GLY A 251 6.14 -20.70 6.83
CA GLY A 251 6.60 -21.30 8.08
C GLY A 251 8.10 -21.13 8.31
N GLY A 252 8.72 -22.15 8.89
CA GLY A 252 10.14 -22.14 9.29
C GLY A 252 11.14 -21.91 8.16
N ALA A 253 10.75 -22.11 6.89
CA ALA A 253 11.62 -21.83 5.75
C ALA A 253 12.00 -20.33 5.58
N ALA A 254 11.27 -19.43 6.24
CA ALA A 254 11.58 -18.00 6.21
C ALA A 254 12.38 -17.52 7.44
N LEU A 255 12.60 -18.36 8.46
CA LEU A 255 13.26 -17.93 9.70
C LEU A 255 14.67 -17.34 9.45
N GLY A 256 14.93 -16.22 10.10
CA GLY A 256 16.22 -15.53 10.03
C GLY A 256 16.43 -14.71 8.76
N ILE A 257 15.52 -14.78 7.76
CA ILE A 257 15.62 -13.95 6.55
C ILE A 257 15.41 -12.48 6.90
N LYS A 258 16.29 -11.62 6.31
CA LYS A 258 16.21 -10.17 6.48
C LYS A 258 15.40 -9.56 5.35
N ASN A 259 14.52 -8.62 5.72
CA ASN A 259 13.68 -7.95 4.74
C ASN A 259 13.43 -6.48 5.13
N THR A 260 13.02 -5.68 4.15
CA THR A 260 12.85 -4.24 4.32
C THR A 260 11.40 -3.82 4.23
N SER A 261 10.99 -2.90 5.10
CA SER A 261 9.60 -2.42 5.19
C SER A 261 9.55 -1.00 5.75
N GLN A 262 8.53 -0.24 5.36
CA GLN A 262 8.21 1.06 5.96
C GLN A 262 7.40 0.92 7.26
N TRP A 263 6.92 -0.27 7.56
CA TRP A 263 6.08 -0.54 8.74
C TRP A 263 6.37 -1.93 9.33
N ASN A 264 6.15 -2.06 10.62
CA ASN A 264 6.05 -3.34 11.32
C ASN A 264 5.16 -3.20 12.57
N LYS A 265 4.59 -4.31 13.03
CA LYS A 265 3.69 -4.33 14.20
C LYS A 265 4.35 -3.83 15.50
N ASP A 266 5.66 -3.90 15.60
CA ASP A 266 6.46 -3.49 16.76
C ASP A 266 7.00 -2.05 16.70
N LEU A 267 6.50 -1.23 15.76
CA LEU A 267 6.79 0.20 15.77
C LEU A 267 6.25 0.85 17.05
N ASP A 268 7.14 1.49 17.79
CA ASP A 268 6.84 2.10 19.08
C ASP A 268 6.21 3.49 18.90
N ASN A 269 4.92 3.51 18.58
CA ASN A 269 4.10 4.70 18.63
C ASN A 269 2.65 4.38 19.03
N PRO A 270 1.90 5.32 19.66
CA PRO A 270 0.56 5.08 20.17
C PRO A 270 -0.45 4.68 19.08
N ALA A 271 -0.39 5.30 17.89
CA ALA A 271 -1.30 5.02 16.79
C ALA A 271 -1.11 3.58 16.29
N ASN A 272 0.14 3.12 16.16
CA ASN A 272 0.44 1.75 15.78
C ASN A 272 -0.06 0.73 16.81
N THR A 273 0.20 0.98 18.10
CA THR A 273 -0.25 0.09 19.18
C THR A 273 -1.77 -0.03 19.19
N ALA A 274 -2.49 1.09 19.04
CA ALA A 274 -3.95 1.11 18.96
C ALA A 274 -4.47 0.35 17.73
N PHE A 275 -3.87 0.59 16.56
CA PHE A 275 -4.22 -0.11 15.32
C PHE A 275 -4.02 -1.62 15.42
N VAL A 276 -2.83 -2.08 15.84
CA VAL A 276 -2.52 -3.51 15.96
C VAL A 276 -3.52 -4.19 16.89
N THR A 277 -3.77 -3.59 18.07
CA THR A 277 -4.73 -4.13 19.05
C THR A 277 -6.15 -4.21 18.47
N ALA A 278 -6.63 -3.15 17.84
CA ALA A 278 -7.99 -3.11 17.29
C ALA A 278 -8.16 -4.08 16.11
N PHE A 279 -7.13 -4.19 15.26
CA PHE A 279 -7.15 -5.13 14.13
C PHE A 279 -7.19 -6.58 14.59
N GLU A 280 -6.35 -6.96 15.55
CA GLU A 280 -6.36 -8.31 16.14
C GLU A 280 -7.68 -8.65 16.82
N GLN A 281 -8.25 -7.72 17.57
CA GLN A 281 -9.55 -7.91 18.22
C GLN A 281 -10.69 -8.14 17.22
N LYS A 282 -10.66 -7.44 16.08
CA LYS A 282 -11.72 -7.52 15.09
C LYS A 282 -11.58 -8.70 14.13
N TYR A 283 -10.37 -8.96 13.67
CA TYR A 283 -10.11 -9.94 12.60
C TYR A 283 -9.45 -11.23 13.07
N GLU A 284 -9.16 -11.36 14.37
CA GLU A 284 -8.56 -12.54 15.01
C GLU A 284 -7.24 -13.00 14.34
N ARG A 285 -6.48 -12.03 13.80
CA ARG A 285 -5.18 -12.24 13.15
C ARG A 285 -4.30 -11.00 13.26
N LEU A 286 -2.98 -11.19 13.19
CA LEU A 286 -2.04 -10.06 13.14
C LEU A 286 -2.23 -9.23 11.86
N PRO A 287 -2.16 -7.90 11.95
CA PRO A 287 -2.18 -7.05 10.77
C PRO A 287 -0.92 -7.23 9.94
N SER A 288 -1.08 -7.04 8.64
CA SER A 288 0.00 -6.98 7.67
C SER A 288 0.40 -5.54 7.35
N LEU A 289 1.49 -5.38 6.60
CA LEU A 289 1.84 -4.07 6.02
C LEU A 289 0.71 -3.52 5.13
N TYR A 290 -0.04 -4.39 4.46
CA TYR A 290 -1.16 -3.98 3.61
C TYR A 290 -2.35 -3.46 4.44
N ALA A 291 -2.62 -4.08 5.57
CA ALA A 291 -3.65 -3.61 6.50
C ALA A 291 -3.28 -2.24 7.08
N SER A 292 -2.01 -2.03 7.46
CA SER A 292 -1.53 -0.74 7.97
C SER A 292 -1.68 0.40 6.96
N GLN A 293 -1.46 0.11 5.69
CA GLN A 293 -1.62 1.10 4.61
C GLN A 293 -3.08 1.43 4.31
N GLY A 294 -3.94 0.41 4.32
CA GLY A 294 -5.38 0.63 4.21
C GLY A 294 -5.88 1.54 5.32
N TYR A 295 -5.46 1.27 6.56
CA TYR A 295 -5.81 2.05 7.74
C TYR A 295 -5.33 3.51 7.65
N ASP A 296 -4.05 3.73 7.31
CA ASP A 296 -3.50 5.07 7.12
C ASP A 296 -4.17 5.83 5.95
N THR A 297 -4.52 5.14 4.87
CA THR A 297 -5.21 5.76 3.74
C THR A 297 -6.59 6.27 4.13
N ALA A 298 -7.35 5.48 4.90
CA ALA A 298 -8.65 5.92 5.42
C ALA A 298 -8.49 7.10 6.38
N ASN A 299 -7.56 7.06 7.32
CA ASN A 299 -7.33 8.14 8.28
C ASN A 299 -6.89 9.45 7.59
N LEU A 300 -6.08 9.38 6.54
CA LEU A 300 -5.72 10.55 5.74
C LEU A 300 -6.95 11.15 5.05
N ILE A 301 -7.80 10.33 4.43
CA ILE A 301 -9.05 10.79 3.81
C ILE A 301 -9.95 11.46 4.86
N LEU A 302 -10.17 10.81 5.98
CA LEU A 302 -11.00 11.32 7.08
C LEU A 302 -10.47 12.67 7.58
N SER A 303 -9.17 12.78 7.85
CA SER A 303 -8.57 14.03 8.31
C SER A 303 -8.69 15.18 7.30
N ALA A 304 -8.65 14.86 6.01
CA ALA A 304 -8.85 15.86 4.96
C ALA A 304 -10.31 16.29 4.86
N LEU A 305 -11.27 15.34 4.96
CA LEU A 305 -12.70 15.63 4.95
C LEU A 305 -13.16 16.44 6.18
N ASP A 306 -12.48 16.32 7.30
CA ASP A 306 -12.74 17.16 8.50
C ASP A 306 -12.35 18.64 8.28
N LYS A 307 -11.50 18.93 7.29
CA LYS A 307 -10.98 20.27 7.00
C LYS A 307 -11.60 20.93 5.78
N ALA A 308 -11.95 20.12 4.78
CA ALA A 308 -12.45 20.61 3.50
C ALA A 308 -13.42 19.62 2.85
N SER A 309 -14.46 20.13 2.21
CA SER A 309 -15.31 19.33 1.33
C SER A 309 -14.50 18.85 0.12
N VAL A 310 -14.75 17.62 -0.33
CA VAL A 310 -14.18 17.06 -1.56
C VAL A 310 -14.59 17.86 -2.82
N ASP A 311 -15.69 18.61 -2.77
CA ASP A 311 -16.14 19.51 -3.84
C ASP A 311 -15.23 20.73 -4.01
N ASP A 312 -14.62 21.21 -2.94
CA ASP A 312 -13.54 22.21 -2.99
C ASP A 312 -12.20 21.50 -3.25
N LYS A 313 -11.96 21.21 -4.53
CA LYS A 313 -10.81 20.41 -4.97
C LYS A 313 -9.47 21.00 -4.51
N GLU A 314 -9.33 22.32 -4.44
CA GLU A 314 -8.10 23.00 -4.02
C GLU A 314 -7.88 22.86 -2.52
N ALA A 315 -8.90 23.17 -1.72
CA ALA A 315 -8.82 23.03 -0.26
C ALA A 315 -8.64 21.57 0.17
N PHE A 316 -9.36 20.64 -0.47
CA PHE A 316 -9.23 19.20 -0.16
C PHE A 316 -7.84 18.67 -0.52
N ARG A 317 -7.28 19.06 -1.68
CA ARG A 317 -5.90 18.71 -2.07
C ARG A 317 -4.88 19.25 -1.06
N ALA A 318 -5.05 20.49 -0.63
CA ALA A 318 -4.18 21.10 0.37
C ALA A 318 -4.26 20.35 1.72
N ALA A 319 -5.46 19.94 2.14
CA ALA A 319 -5.68 19.14 3.34
C ALA A 319 -5.02 17.75 3.25
N LEU A 320 -5.16 17.06 2.12
CA LEU A 320 -4.45 15.79 1.86
C LEU A 320 -2.93 15.97 1.91
N LYS A 321 -2.39 17.01 1.26
CA LYS A 321 -0.94 17.27 1.23
C LYS A 321 -0.37 17.60 2.60
N ALA A 322 -1.15 18.27 3.46
CA ALA A 322 -0.76 18.57 4.84
C ALA A 322 -0.55 17.32 5.68
N ALA A 323 -1.22 16.20 5.34
CA ALA A 323 -1.10 14.89 5.97
C ALA A 323 -1.21 14.95 7.52
N GLU A 324 -2.15 15.75 8.04
CA GLU A 324 -2.32 15.94 9.47
C GLU A 324 -3.22 14.84 10.06
N PHE A 325 -2.68 13.65 10.19
CA PHE A 325 -3.32 12.47 10.80
C PHE A 325 -2.30 11.66 11.60
N ASP A 326 -2.77 10.85 12.52
CA ASP A 326 -1.94 9.97 13.33
C ASP A 326 -1.60 8.68 12.56
N SER A 327 -0.50 8.71 11.81
CA SER A 327 -0.06 7.54 11.05
C SER A 327 0.48 6.43 11.96
N VAL A 328 0.14 5.19 11.64
CA VAL A 328 0.70 4.01 12.31
C VAL A 328 2.21 3.83 12.06
N ARG A 329 2.78 4.62 11.15
CA ARG A 329 4.23 4.69 10.88
C ARG A 329 4.96 5.76 11.69
N GLY A 330 4.22 6.57 12.47
CA GLY A 330 4.73 7.74 13.18
C GLY A 330 4.73 8.99 12.28
N GLU A 331 5.84 9.73 12.25
CA GLU A 331 5.94 10.93 11.41
C GLU A 331 5.72 10.58 9.93
N PHE A 332 4.74 11.23 9.32
CA PHE A 332 4.38 11.05 7.93
C PHE A 332 4.32 12.40 7.21
N LYS A 333 4.92 12.48 6.03
CA LYS A 333 4.83 13.66 5.17
C LYS A 333 4.94 13.27 3.71
N PHE A 334 4.33 14.08 2.85
CA PHE A 334 4.49 13.96 1.41
C PHE A 334 5.65 14.82 0.88
N GLY A 335 6.32 14.31 -0.14
CA GLY A 335 7.14 15.08 -1.05
C GLY A 335 6.29 15.93 -2.01
N ASP A 336 6.94 16.71 -2.86
CA ASP A 336 6.25 17.57 -3.83
C ASP A 336 5.43 16.79 -4.86
N ASN A 337 5.79 15.56 -5.14
CA ASN A 337 5.09 14.64 -6.04
C ASN A 337 4.03 13.77 -5.35
N HIS A 338 3.61 14.13 -4.14
CA HIS A 338 2.63 13.42 -3.32
C HIS A 338 2.98 11.95 -3.04
N HIS A 339 4.27 11.63 -2.97
CA HIS A 339 4.78 10.35 -2.47
C HIS A 339 5.38 10.53 -1.07
N PRO A 340 5.33 9.50 -0.21
CA PRO A 340 5.77 9.64 1.17
C PRO A 340 7.29 9.82 1.27
N ILE A 341 7.69 10.64 2.23
CA ILE A 341 9.05 10.72 2.76
C ILE A 341 8.98 10.06 4.13
N GLN A 342 9.67 8.92 4.30
CA GLN A 342 9.50 8.07 5.48
C GLN A 342 10.74 7.23 5.76
N ASN A 343 10.78 6.63 6.96
CA ASN A 343 11.81 5.66 7.31
C ASN A 343 11.50 4.30 6.67
N ILE A 344 12.56 3.61 6.28
CA ILE A 344 12.51 2.21 5.84
C ILE A 344 13.35 1.40 6.81
N TYR A 345 12.75 0.38 7.39
CA TYR A 345 13.36 -0.47 8.41
C TYR A 345 13.88 -1.77 7.81
N VAL A 346 14.93 -2.31 8.40
CA VAL A 346 15.35 -3.70 8.21
C VAL A 346 14.68 -4.54 9.28
N ARG A 347 14.04 -5.62 8.86
CA ARG A 347 13.37 -6.57 9.74
C ARG A 347 13.99 -7.95 9.59
N GLU A 348 13.81 -8.75 10.61
CA GLU A 348 14.16 -10.17 10.62
C GLU A 348 12.88 -11.01 10.83
N VAL A 349 12.75 -12.09 10.07
CA VAL A 349 11.69 -13.07 10.32
C VAL A 349 12.05 -13.88 11.56
N ILE A 350 11.18 -13.82 12.54
CA ILE A 350 11.31 -14.52 13.83
C ILE A 350 10.09 -15.41 14.08
N GLN A 351 10.17 -16.25 15.11
CA GLN A 351 9.04 -16.98 15.64
C GLN A 351 8.74 -16.52 17.07
N GLU A 352 7.50 -16.08 17.31
CA GLU A 352 6.96 -15.72 18.62
C GLU A 352 5.87 -16.73 19.01
N GLY A 353 6.16 -17.66 19.93
CA GLY A 353 5.28 -18.78 20.21
C GLY A 353 5.08 -19.66 18.98
N ASP A 354 3.84 -19.81 18.54
CA ASP A 354 3.48 -20.58 17.34
C ASP A 354 3.35 -19.70 16.07
N VAL A 355 3.65 -18.39 16.18
CA VAL A 355 3.45 -17.42 15.08
C VAL A 355 4.77 -17.01 14.46
N PHE A 356 4.87 -17.10 13.13
CA PHE A 356 5.95 -16.51 12.37
C PHE A 356 5.62 -15.04 12.09
N THR A 357 6.56 -14.15 12.40
CA THR A 357 6.37 -12.70 12.30
C THR A 357 7.68 -11.99 12.00
N ASN A 358 7.64 -10.68 11.88
CA ASN A 358 8.83 -9.86 11.69
C ASN A 358 9.14 -9.05 12.95
N LYS A 359 10.43 -8.78 13.18
CA LYS A 359 10.94 -7.85 14.19
C LYS A 359 11.85 -6.83 13.53
N ILE A 360 11.69 -5.55 13.86
CA ILE A 360 12.62 -4.50 13.43
C ILE A 360 13.97 -4.74 14.14
N ILE A 361 15.05 -4.74 13.35
CA ILE A 361 16.43 -4.91 13.85
C ILE A 361 17.30 -3.68 13.57
N ALA A 362 16.91 -2.83 12.61
CA ALA A 362 17.60 -1.58 12.29
C ALA A 362 16.71 -0.64 11.48
N THR A 363 17.08 0.65 11.44
CA THR A 363 16.62 1.58 10.42
C THR A 363 17.56 1.47 9.21
N GLY A 364 17.00 1.09 8.06
CA GLY A 364 17.76 0.94 6.82
C GLY A 364 17.99 2.28 6.10
N LEU A 365 16.91 3.07 5.95
CA LEU A 365 16.97 4.41 5.37
C LEU A 365 16.09 5.36 6.19
N GLU A 366 16.63 6.56 6.51
CA GLU A 366 15.93 7.57 7.29
C GLU A 366 15.39 8.69 6.40
N ASN A 367 14.15 9.15 6.65
CA ASN A 367 13.52 10.24 5.89
C ASN A 367 13.71 10.09 4.38
N HIS A 368 13.55 8.88 3.88
CA HIS A 368 13.85 8.53 2.51
C HIS A 368 12.74 9.00 1.57
N ALA A 369 13.11 9.81 0.58
CA ALA A 369 12.27 10.26 -0.53
C ALA A 369 12.55 9.41 -1.77
N ASP A 370 11.59 9.40 -2.71
CA ASP A 370 11.78 8.73 -3.98
C ASP A 370 12.73 9.47 -4.95
N ALA A 371 13.29 8.72 -5.90
CA ALA A 371 14.24 9.23 -6.87
C ALA A 371 13.59 9.99 -8.04
N TYR A 372 12.26 10.05 -8.13
CA TYR A 372 11.53 10.54 -9.30
C TYR A 372 10.85 11.89 -9.08
N ALA A 373 10.85 12.44 -7.87
CA ALA A 373 10.18 13.70 -7.53
C ALA A 373 10.59 14.87 -8.44
N ALA A 374 11.87 14.94 -8.84
CA ALA A 374 12.37 15.98 -9.74
C ALA A 374 11.82 15.89 -11.19
N GLU A 375 11.25 14.74 -11.58
CA GLU A 375 10.64 14.53 -12.90
C GLU A 375 9.16 14.93 -12.92
N CYS A 376 8.55 15.10 -11.75
CA CYS A 376 7.15 15.51 -11.59
C CYS A 376 7.01 17.01 -11.85
N LYS A 377 6.05 17.38 -12.70
CA LYS A 377 5.76 18.77 -13.08
C LYS A 377 4.29 19.06 -12.80
N MET A 378 3.92 19.11 -11.51
CA MET A 378 2.61 19.56 -11.03
C MET A 378 2.63 21.06 -10.77
#